data_aaae320b3145f32df977638a58dc5958
#
_entry.id   aaae320b3145f32df977638a58dc5958
#
_cell.length_a   1.000
_cell.length_b   1.000
_cell.length_c   1.000
_cell.angle_alpha   90.00
_cell.angle_beta   90.00
_cell.angle_gamma   90.00
#
_symmetry.space_group_name_H-M   'P 1'
#
loop_
_entity.id
_entity.type
_entity.pdbx_description
1 polymer ?
#
loop_
_entity_poly.entity_id
_entity_poly.type
_entity_poly.pdbx_seq_one_letter_code
_entity_poly.pdbx_strand_id
1 'polypeptide(L)'
;MPYGLRIITFPSKRQLFRGEVQDYHKSVPSLNRIFKDSMDEKEKELVRVIAHLRKWQFGNLIWNINIVPYWEAKLSDVNFDALAQHYGFATHLLDLTNDFKAALFFATCKYVPETDMFRPLTQEDIDENEDTKYGYIFHAPDWIIDYNNGGGFMNWSHNHLFKIEGENLVPTEQKRFYLQSGDMDGVALQIGYQPLQRCAHQSGYIFPMRNEQPLQENWHFEKLRFRQSVELSTQVYDMMDGGKKEFPNEGVTELRDYTDQIKHSVVFAMDELQAVYENDGVDKNIFPTIDDLKKDLNGYSTSDGVVGIRDESIHYDVPQTP
;
A
#
# COMPACT_ATOMS: atom_id res chain seq x y z
N MET A 1 12.00 31.52 -26.38
CA MET A 1 13.00 30.45 -26.21
C MET A 1 12.28 29.32 -25.49
N PRO A 2 12.29 28.10 -26.00
CA PRO A 2 11.69 26.99 -25.27
C PRO A 2 12.58 26.70 -24.05
N TYR A 3 12.04 26.84 -22.87
CA TYR A 3 12.67 26.35 -21.65
C TYR A 3 12.66 24.85 -21.72
N GLY A 4 13.72 24.26 -22.25
CA GLY A 4 13.92 22.84 -22.19
C GLY A 4 14.06 22.41 -20.72
N LEU A 5 13.25 21.48 -20.31
CA LEU A 5 13.37 20.83 -19.00
C LEU A 5 14.78 20.20 -18.93
N ARG A 6 15.67 20.80 -18.15
CA ARG A 6 17.00 20.23 -17.93
C ARG A 6 16.90 19.27 -16.74
N ILE A 7 16.67 18.02 -17.03
CA ILE A 7 16.82 16.98 -16.01
C ILE A 7 18.30 16.92 -15.65
N ILE A 8 18.66 17.45 -14.49
CA ILE A 8 20.01 17.30 -13.94
C ILE A 8 20.07 15.89 -13.37
N THR A 9 20.58 14.95 -14.17
CA THR A 9 20.93 13.64 -13.65
C THR A 9 22.22 13.78 -12.85
N PHE A 10 22.11 13.74 -11.52
CA PHE A 10 23.27 13.52 -10.68
C PHE A 10 23.84 12.10 -10.93
N PRO A 11 25.14 11.87 -10.69
CA PRO A 11 25.76 10.55 -10.90
C PRO A 11 25.19 9.45 -10.01
N SER A 12 24.52 9.77 -8.92
CA SER A 12 23.72 8.83 -8.15
C SER A 12 22.47 8.51 -8.94
N LYS A 13 22.32 7.29 -9.33
CA LYS A 13 21.52 6.86 -10.48
C LYS A 13 20.08 6.49 -10.13
N ARG A 14 19.63 6.75 -8.91
CA ARG A 14 18.29 6.35 -8.49
C ARG A 14 17.48 7.58 -8.18
N GLN A 15 16.48 7.81 -8.99
CA GLN A 15 15.45 8.81 -8.77
C GLN A 15 14.16 8.06 -8.51
N LEU A 16 13.31 8.61 -7.67
CA LEU A 16 12.02 8.04 -7.37
C LEU A 16 10.93 8.87 -8.02
N PHE A 17 9.94 8.16 -8.51
CA PHE A 17 8.81 8.73 -9.22
C PHE A 17 7.50 8.17 -8.67
N ARG A 18 6.44 8.98 -8.76
CA ARG A 18 5.05 8.56 -8.61
C ARG A 18 4.23 9.19 -9.71
N GLY A 19 3.49 8.38 -10.45
CA GLY A 19 2.54 8.85 -11.46
C GLY A 19 1.13 8.98 -10.90
N GLU A 20 0.43 10.05 -11.28
CA GLU A 20 -0.97 10.27 -10.95
C GLU A 20 -1.71 10.74 -12.20
N VAL A 21 -2.81 10.05 -12.53
CA VAL A 21 -3.55 10.26 -13.78
C VAL A 21 -4.36 11.56 -13.80
N GLN A 22 -4.55 12.17 -12.64
CA GLN A 22 -5.28 13.43 -12.46
C GLN A 22 -4.76 14.20 -11.25
N ASP A 23 -5.24 15.41 -11.01
CA ASP A 23 -4.95 16.12 -9.76
C ASP A 23 -5.86 15.63 -8.63
N TYR A 24 -5.27 14.90 -7.70
CA TYR A 24 -5.98 14.47 -6.50
C TYR A 24 -6.00 15.52 -5.39
N HIS A 25 -5.49 16.75 -5.64
CA HIS A 25 -5.32 17.87 -4.70
C HIS A 25 -4.49 17.52 -3.46
N LYS A 26 -4.73 16.33 -2.89
CA LYS A 26 -3.99 15.77 -1.77
C LYS A 26 -3.50 14.36 -2.12
N SER A 27 -2.23 14.23 -2.48
CA SER A 27 -1.59 12.92 -2.69
C SER A 27 -1.19 12.34 -1.34
N VAL A 28 -2.09 11.57 -0.76
CA VAL A 28 -1.92 10.91 0.55
C VAL A 28 -2.10 9.39 0.40
N PRO A 29 -1.59 8.60 1.35
CA PRO A 29 -1.82 7.16 1.39
C PRO A 29 -3.30 6.77 1.34
N SER A 30 -3.58 5.55 0.90
CA SER A 30 -4.95 5.03 0.76
C SER A 30 -5.73 5.08 2.08
N LEU A 31 -5.10 4.80 3.20
CA LEU A 31 -5.71 4.89 4.52
C LEU A 31 -6.15 6.34 4.86
N ASN A 32 -5.29 7.32 4.57
CA ASN A 32 -5.59 8.73 4.87
C ASN A 32 -6.72 9.30 4.00
N ARG A 33 -6.98 8.70 2.83
CA ARG A 33 -8.11 9.09 1.96
C ARG A 33 -9.48 8.71 2.53
N ILE A 34 -9.52 7.78 3.48
CA ILE A 34 -10.75 7.35 4.13
C ILE A 34 -11.20 8.36 5.18
N PHE A 35 -10.26 9.10 5.76
CA PHE A 35 -10.56 10.08 6.78
C PHE A 35 -11.41 11.22 6.22
N LYS A 36 -12.52 11.49 6.91
CA LYS A 36 -13.39 12.63 6.60
C LYS A 36 -13.05 13.76 7.56
N ASP A 37 -13.19 15.01 7.12
CA ASP A 37 -12.96 16.19 7.96
C ASP A 37 -13.87 16.23 9.20
N SER A 38 -14.99 15.51 9.19
CA SER A 38 -15.92 15.38 10.30
C SER A 38 -15.52 14.35 11.36
N MET A 39 -14.52 13.51 11.08
CA MET A 39 -14.08 12.46 12.00
C MET A 39 -13.21 13.04 13.11
N ASP A 40 -13.51 12.65 14.34
CA ASP A 40 -12.61 12.91 15.46
C ASP A 40 -11.43 11.92 15.49
N GLU A 41 -10.46 12.15 16.37
CA GLU A 41 -9.25 11.29 16.44
C GLU A 41 -9.58 9.86 16.85
N LYS A 42 -10.64 9.63 17.60
CA LYS A 42 -11.08 8.30 17.99
C LYS A 42 -11.70 7.54 16.82
N GLU A 43 -12.50 8.21 16.02
CA GLU A 43 -13.07 7.64 14.79
C GLU A 43 -11.96 7.32 13.78
N LYS A 44 -11.00 8.22 13.60
CA LYS A 44 -9.82 7.96 12.74
C LYS A 44 -9.02 6.76 13.23
N GLU A 45 -8.82 6.63 14.55
CA GLU A 45 -8.10 5.51 15.12
C GLU A 45 -8.85 4.18 14.93
N LEU A 46 -10.17 4.16 15.05
CA LEU A 46 -10.99 2.98 14.73
C LEU A 46 -10.82 2.56 13.27
N VAL A 47 -10.82 3.52 12.34
CA VAL A 47 -10.56 3.24 10.92
C VAL A 47 -9.16 2.63 10.71
N ARG A 48 -8.13 3.15 11.41
CA ARG A 48 -6.78 2.57 11.37
C ARG A 48 -6.77 1.13 11.86
N VAL A 49 -7.39 0.87 12.99
CA VAL A 49 -7.48 -0.47 13.58
C VAL A 49 -8.17 -1.45 12.61
N ILE A 50 -9.29 -1.06 12.02
CA ILE A 50 -10.00 -1.88 11.04
C ILE A 50 -9.12 -2.18 9.82
N ALA A 51 -8.40 -1.18 9.32
CA ALA A 51 -7.46 -1.38 8.21
C ALA A 51 -6.36 -2.37 8.57
N HIS A 52 -5.80 -2.29 9.78
CA HIS A 52 -4.80 -3.22 10.28
C HIS A 52 -5.35 -4.64 10.44
N LEU A 53 -6.56 -4.81 10.97
CA LEU A 53 -7.23 -6.10 11.08
C LEU A 53 -7.40 -6.76 9.72
N ARG A 54 -7.83 -6.00 8.71
CA ARG A 54 -7.96 -6.48 7.33
C ARG A 54 -6.62 -6.87 6.71
N LYS A 55 -5.56 -6.11 6.97
CA LYS A 55 -4.20 -6.51 6.57
C LYS A 55 -3.77 -7.82 7.22
N TRP A 56 -4.07 -8.02 8.50
CA TRP A 56 -3.82 -9.27 9.19
C TRP A 56 -4.54 -10.45 8.53
N GLN A 57 -5.82 -10.30 8.20
CA GLN A 57 -6.58 -11.33 7.49
C GLN A 57 -5.98 -11.61 6.09
N PHE A 58 -5.56 -10.57 5.38
CA PHE A 58 -4.84 -10.74 4.12
C PHE A 58 -3.51 -11.49 4.32
N GLY A 59 -2.73 -11.11 5.31
CA GLY A 59 -1.50 -11.83 5.67
C GLY A 59 -1.76 -13.31 5.97
N ASN A 60 -2.85 -13.62 6.68
CA ASN A 60 -3.27 -14.99 6.93
C ASN A 60 -3.66 -15.73 5.64
N LEU A 61 -4.38 -15.06 4.72
CA LEU A 61 -4.75 -15.63 3.44
C LEU A 61 -3.52 -16.00 2.60
N ILE A 62 -2.61 -15.03 2.37
CA ILE A 62 -1.44 -15.28 1.51
C ILE A 62 -0.46 -16.25 2.15
N TRP A 63 -0.46 -16.37 3.48
CA TRP A 63 0.35 -17.36 4.18
C TRP A 63 0.02 -18.81 3.77
N ASN A 64 -1.19 -19.08 3.31
CA ASN A 64 -1.59 -20.38 2.80
C ASN A 64 -1.11 -20.64 1.37
N ILE A 65 -0.49 -19.67 0.70
CA ILE A 65 0.16 -19.85 -0.60
C ILE A 65 1.56 -20.38 -0.33
N ASN A 66 1.85 -21.61 -0.72
CA ASN A 66 3.07 -22.34 -0.36
C ASN A 66 4.39 -21.57 -0.57
N ILE A 67 4.44 -20.69 -1.57
CA ILE A 67 5.64 -19.88 -1.83
C ILE A 67 5.93 -18.88 -0.70
N VAL A 68 4.92 -18.38 -0.01
CA VAL A 68 5.07 -17.36 1.03
C VAL A 68 5.82 -17.89 2.25
N PRO A 69 5.37 -18.97 2.92
CA PRO A 69 6.12 -19.56 4.04
C PRO A 69 7.49 -20.12 3.60
N TYR A 70 7.61 -20.65 2.38
CA TYR A 70 8.89 -21.08 1.86
C TYR A 70 9.86 -19.89 1.73
N TRP A 71 9.39 -18.76 1.20
CA TRP A 71 10.19 -17.55 1.05
C TRP A 71 10.72 -17.05 2.38
N GLU A 72 9.84 -16.88 3.34
CA GLU A 72 10.16 -16.44 4.70
C GLU A 72 11.20 -17.35 5.37
N ALA A 73 11.07 -18.66 5.20
CA ALA A 73 11.93 -19.63 5.85
C ALA A 73 13.28 -19.82 5.16
N LYS A 74 13.38 -19.60 3.86
CA LYS A 74 14.54 -20.01 3.04
C LYS A 74 15.24 -18.86 2.33
N LEU A 75 14.56 -17.77 2.02
CA LEU A 75 15.09 -16.76 1.12
C LEU A 75 15.23 -15.39 1.79
N SER A 76 14.16 -14.83 2.28
CA SER A 76 14.12 -13.49 2.84
C SER A 76 12.79 -13.25 3.55
N ASP A 77 12.76 -12.21 4.37
CA ASP A 77 11.55 -11.75 5.04
C ASP A 77 10.47 -11.31 4.05
N VAL A 78 9.21 -11.54 4.40
CA VAL A 78 8.05 -11.14 3.62
C VAL A 78 7.53 -9.79 4.11
N ASN A 79 7.48 -8.83 3.20
CA ASN A 79 6.93 -7.50 3.50
C ASN A 79 5.40 -7.49 3.32
N PHE A 80 4.68 -7.89 4.35
CA PHE A 80 3.22 -7.99 4.32
C PHE A 80 2.53 -6.65 4.07
N ASP A 81 3.06 -5.53 4.60
CA ASP A 81 2.49 -4.20 4.36
C ASP A 81 2.62 -3.77 2.90
N ALA A 82 3.80 -3.97 2.29
CA ALA A 82 3.97 -3.68 0.88
C ALA A 82 3.09 -4.56 0.00
N LEU A 83 2.98 -5.86 0.32
CA LEU A 83 2.08 -6.76 -0.39
C LEU A 83 0.62 -6.30 -0.25
N ALA A 84 0.18 -6.01 0.96
CA ALA A 84 -1.18 -5.51 1.20
C ALA A 84 -1.46 -4.23 0.39
N GLN A 85 -0.53 -3.27 0.37
CA GLN A 85 -0.62 -2.05 -0.44
C GLN A 85 -0.82 -2.38 -1.93
N HIS A 86 0.02 -3.25 -2.50
CA HIS A 86 -0.04 -3.61 -3.91
C HIS A 86 -1.28 -4.43 -4.31
N TYR A 87 -1.98 -5.02 -3.34
CA TYR A 87 -3.25 -5.71 -3.55
C TYR A 87 -4.47 -4.90 -3.09
N GLY A 88 -4.29 -3.58 -2.91
CA GLY A 88 -5.36 -2.61 -2.72
C GLY A 88 -5.94 -2.55 -1.32
N PHE A 89 -5.20 -3.00 -0.31
CA PHE A 89 -5.56 -2.76 1.08
C PHE A 89 -5.17 -1.35 1.51
N ALA A 90 -5.95 -0.77 2.40
CA ALA A 90 -5.64 0.55 2.91
C ALA A 90 -4.42 0.51 3.84
N THR A 91 -3.43 1.32 3.51
CA THR A 91 -2.20 1.47 4.26
C THR A 91 -1.80 2.94 4.37
N HIS A 92 -0.86 3.23 5.24
CA HIS A 92 -0.21 4.54 5.34
C HIS A 92 1.01 4.68 4.42
N LEU A 93 1.10 3.84 3.40
CA LEU A 93 2.18 3.81 2.43
C LEU A 93 1.77 4.47 1.12
N LEU A 94 2.69 5.17 0.50
CA LEU A 94 2.61 5.56 -0.90
C LEU A 94 3.58 4.72 -1.74
N ASP A 95 3.11 4.27 -2.90
CA ASP A 95 3.96 3.59 -3.86
C ASP A 95 4.78 4.61 -4.63
N LEU A 96 6.08 4.34 -4.72
CA LEU A 96 7.02 5.01 -5.58
C LEU A 96 7.71 3.97 -6.46
N THR A 97 8.29 4.41 -7.55
CA THR A 97 9.09 3.56 -8.44
C THR A 97 10.35 4.28 -8.87
N ASN A 98 11.42 3.56 -9.15
CA ASN A 98 12.59 4.12 -9.82
C ASN A 98 12.55 3.93 -11.35
N ASP A 99 11.49 3.35 -11.89
CA ASP A 99 11.23 3.27 -13.32
C ASP A 99 10.30 4.41 -13.77
N PHE A 100 10.86 5.39 -14.47
CA PHE A 100 10.09 6.51 -15.02
C PHE A 100 8.96 6.05 -15.96
N LYS A 101 9.13 4.92 -16.67
CA LYS A 101 8.09 4.40 -17.57
C LYS A 101 6.91 3.88 -16.80
N ALA A 102 7.16 3.18 -15.68
CA ALA A 102 6.10 2.75 -14.79
C ALA A 102 5.34 3.95 -14.21
N ALA A 103 6.04 4.97 -13.73
CA ALA A 103 5.39 6.20 -13.25
C ALA A 103 4.57 6.89 -14.36
N LEU A 104 5.11 6.97 -15.58
CA LEU A 104 4.41 7.56 -16.71
C LEU A 104 3.15 6.75 -17.07
N PHE A 105 3.23 5.41 -17.00
CA PHE A 105 2.08 4.54 -17.20
C PHE A 105 0.96 4.83 -16.19
N PHE A 106 1.28 4.90 -14.90
CA PHE A 106 0.31 5.27 -13.86
C PHE A 106 -0.23 6.71 -14.00
N ALA A 107 0.56 7.61 -14.61
CA ALA A 107 0.16 9.00 -14.84
C ALA A 107 -0.69 9.19 -16.10
N THR A 108 -0.78 8.19 -16.99
CA THR A 108 -1.48 8.32 -18.28
C THR A 108 -2.55 7.27 -18.54
N CYS A 109 -2.65 6.25 -17.70
CA CYS A 109 -3.62 5.17 -17.87
C CYS A 109 -4.60 5.11 -16.71
N LYS A 110 -5.85 4.75 -16.99
CA LYS A 110 -6.93 4.64 -15.99
C LYS A 110 -7.03 3.21 -15.48
N TYR A 111 -7.02 3.06 -14.17
CA TYR A 111 -7.26 1.77 -13.52
C TYR A 111 -8.72 1.37 -13.63
N VAL A 112 -8.96 0.09 -13.88
CA VAL A 112 -10.29 -0.54 -14.01
C VAL A 112 -10.43 -1.59 -12.91
N PRO A 113 -11.12 -1.27 -11.81
CA PRO A 113 -11.21 -2.16 -10.64
C PRO A 113 -11.79 -3.54 -10.97
N GLU A 114 -12.73 -3.60 -11.90
CA GLU A 114 -13.46 -4.84 -12.27
C GLU A 114 -12.52 -5.90 -12.84
N THR A 115 -11.45 -5.48 -13.49
CA THR A 115 -10.48 -6.36 -14.14
C THR A 115 -9.12 -6.40 -13.43
N ASP A 116 -8.89 -5.52 -12.44
CA ASP A 116 -7.58 -5.26 -11.83
C ASP A 116 -6.49 -4.94 -12.87
N MET A 117 -6.86 -4.20 -13.90
CA MET A 117 -5.99 -3.83 -15.01
C MET A 117 -6.15 -2.36 -15.36
N PHE A 118 -5.24 -1.84 -16.14
CA PHE A 118 -5.32 -0.48 -16.67
C PHE A 118 -5.82 -0.48 -18.12
N ARG A 119 -6.34 0.66 -18.55
CA ARG A 119 -6.67 0.95 -19.93
C ARG A 119 -6.20 2.35 -20.33
N PRO A 120 -6.07 2.63 -21.64
CA PRO A 120 -5.84 3.99 -22.11
C PRO A 120 -6.99 4.93 -21.70
N LEU A 121 -6.67 6.20 -21.50
CA LEU A 121 -7.68 7.24 -21.33
C LEU A 121 -8.47 7.44 -22.61
N THR A 122 -9.76 7.63 -22.46
CA THR A 122 -10.66 8.11 -23.54
C THR A 122 -10.73 9.63 -23.51
N GLN A 123 -11.28 10.24 -24.55
CA GLN A 123 -11.53 11.68 -24.55
C GLN A 123 -12.53 12.08 -23.45
N GLU A 124 -13.50 11.22 -23.16
CA GLU A 124 -14.45 11.43 -22.07
C GLU A 124 -13.77 11.46 -20.68
N ASP A 125 -12.81 10.55 -20.45
CA ASP A 125 -12.03 10.57 -19.20
C ASP A 125 -11.25 11.88 -19.03
N ILE A 126 -10.69 12.41 -20.13
CA ILE A 126 -9.89 13.64 -20.11
C ILE A 126 -10.78 14.87 -19.90
N ASP A 127 -11.96 14.88 -20.48
CA ASP A 127 -12.88 16.01 -20.45
C ASP A 127 -13.87 15.95 -19.26
N GLU A 128 -13.74 14.96 -18.38
CA GLU A 128 -14.63 14.76 -17.23
C GLU A 128 -14.67 16.01 -16.33
N ASN A 129 -13.51 16.58 -16.02
CA ASN A 129 -13.39 17.82 -15.24
C ASN A 129 -12.03 18.50 -15.47
N GLU A 130 -11.74 19.59 -14.74
CA GLU A 130 -10.47 20.31 -14.91
C GLU A 130 -9.25 19.51 -14.38
N ASP A 131 -9.46 18.66 -13.37
CA ASP A 131 -8.39 17.90 -12.73
C ASP A 131 -7.89 16.76 -13.63
N THR A 132 -8.78 16.18 -14.44
CA THR A 132 -8.48 15.08 -15.37
C THR A 132 -7.77 15.52 -16.65
N LYS A 133 -7.71 16.82 -16.91
CA LYS A 133 -7.00 17.37 -18.11
C LYS A 133 -5.48 17.23 -18.04
N TYR A 134 -4.95 16.94 -16.87
CA TYR A 134 -3.52 16.87 -16.66
C TYR A 134 -3.12 15.61 -15.89
N GLY A 135 -2.04 14.99 -16.34
CA GLY A 135 -1.32 13.98 -15.58
C GLY A 135 -0.18 14.61 -14.77
N TYR A 136 0.21 13.92 -13.71
CA TYR A 136 1.22 14.40 -12.78
C TYR A 136 2.28 13.34 -12.52
N ILE A 137 3.53 13.79 -12.41
CA ILE A 137 4.62 12.96 -11.94
C ILE A 137 5.28 13.69 -10.77
N PHE A 138 5.23 13.07 -9.61
CA PHE A 138 6.07 13.45 -8.48
C PHE A 138 7.44 12.84 -8.67
N HIS A 139 8.45 13.62 -8.37
CA HIS A 139 9.84 13.23 -8.51
C HIS A 139 10.60 13.58 -7.23
N ALA A 140 11.36 12.64 -6.71
CA ALA A 140 12.24 12.86 -5.57
C ALA A 140 13.65 12.34 -5.85
N PRO A 141 14.68 12.99 -5.30
CA PRO A 141 16.05 12.51 -5.40
C PRO A 141 16.28 11.26 -4.54
N ASP A 142 17.32 10.52 -4.87
CA ASP A 142 17.66 9.25 -4.24
C ASP A 142 18.10 9.35 -2.77
N TRP A 143 18.45 10.52 -2.30
CA TRP A 143 18.86 10.69 -0.88
C TRP A 143 17.72 10.51 0.13
N ILE A 144 16.45 10.50 -0.34
CA ILE A 144 15.33 10.08 0.51
C ILE A 144 15.26 8.55 0.69
N ILE A 145 16.05 7.78 -0.08
CA ILE A 145 16.10 6.33 0.04
C ILE A 145 16.98 5.97 1.23
N ASP A 146 16.45 5.21 2.15
CA ASP A 146 17.24 4.67 3.24
C ASP A 146 18.11 3.48 2.78
N TYR A 147 19.33 3.78 2.37
CA TYR A 147 20.30 2.75 2.02
C TYR A 147 20.88 2.00 3.22
N ASN A 148 20.89 2.62 4.39
CA ASN A 148 21.48 2.02 5.59
C ASN A 148 20.49 1.05 6.25
N ASN A 149 19.20 1.29 6.09
CA ASN A 149 18.13 0.45 6.61
C ASN A 149 17.48 -0.44 5.54
N GLY A 150 17.99 -0.49 4.32
CA GLY A 150 17.69 -1.59 3.40
C GLY A 150 18.03 -2.95 4.03
N GLY A 151 19.05 -2.96 4.95
CA GLY A 151 19.24 -4.02 5.92
C GLY A 151 18.39 -3.88 7.18
N GLY A 152 17.91 -2.71 7.55
CA GLY A 152 17.07 -2.47 8.72
C GLY A 152 15.63 -2.88 8.51
N PHE A 153 15.15 -2.77 7.28
CA PHE A 153 13.88 -3.37 6.89
C PHE A 153 13.93 -4.89 7.05
N MET A 154 15.06 -5.48 6.72
CA MET A 154 15.36 -6.89 6.95
C MET A 154 15.55 -7.22 8.43
N ASN A 155 16.04 -6.29 9.26
CA ASN A 155 16.16 -6.48 10.70
C ASN A 155 14.83 -6.34 11.45
N TRP A 156 13.82 -5.71 10.84
CA TRP A 156 12.51 -5.53 11.45
C TRP A 156 11.66 -6.80 11.38
N SER A 157 11.88 -7.61 10.39
CA SER A 157 11.14 -8.83 10.17
C SER A 157 11.84 -10.08 10.72
N HIS A 158 12.84 -9.92 11.58
CA HIS A 158 13.58 -11.05 12.20
C HIS A 158 12.72 -11.98 13.07
N ASN A 159 11.40 -11.76 13.10
CA ASN A 159 10.47 -12.68 13.71
C ASN A 159 10.00 -13.68 12.67
N HIS A 160 10.87 -14.60 12.29
CA HIS A 160 10.48 -15.71 11.43
C HIS A 160 9.32 -16.48 12.05
N LEU A 161 8.24 -16.61 11.30
CA LEU A 161 7.08 -17.38 11.74
C LEU A 161 7.36 -18.89 11.75
N PHE A 162 8.42 -19.28 11.04
CA PHE A 162 8.88 -20.64 10.96
C PHE A 162 10.39 -20.73 11.12
N LYS A 163 10.84 -21.74 11.81
CA LYS A 163 12.24 -22.15 11.85
C LYS A 163 12.40 -23.48 11.11
N ILE A 164 13.60 -23.72 10.62
CA ILE A 164 13.94 -24.96 9.97
C ILE A 164 14.52 -25.90 11.02
N GLU A 165 13.84 -27.03 11.24
CA GLU A 165 14.36 -28.14 12.04
C GLU A 165 14.55 -29.35 11.15
N GLY A 166 15.80 -29.61 10.75
CA GLY A 166 16.12 -30.60 9.73
C GLY A 166 15.58 -30.22 8.37
N GLU A 167 14.70 -31.02 7.79
CA GLU A 167 14.01 -30.73 6.50
C GLU A 167 12.61 -30.11 6.70
N ASN A 168 12.16 -29.94 7.95
CA ASN A 168 10.82 -29.51 8.24
C ASN A 168 10.77 -28.03 8.58
N LEU A 169 9.69 -27.36 8.13
CA LEU A 169 9.30 -26.02 8.56
C LEU A 169 8.44 -26.15 9.82
N VAL A 170 8.97 -25.65 10.93
CA VAL A 170 8.29 -25.70 12.24
C VAL A 170 7.81 -24.28 12.58
N PRO A 171 6.52 -24.08 12.88
CA PRO A 171 6.02 -22.78 13.34
C PRO A 171 6.78 -22.31 14.58
N THR A 172 7.13 -21.03 14.60
CA THR A 172 7.66 -20.38 15.79
C THR A 172 6.51 -19.75 16.57
N GLU A 173 6.71 -19.50 17.87
CA GLU A 173 5.74 -18.75 18.67
C GLU A 173 5.74 -17.24 18.33
N GLN A 174 6.59 -16.80 17.39
CA GLN A 174 6.71 -15.41 17.04
C GLN A 174 5.53 -14.95 16.19
N LYS A 175 4.94 -13.85 16.60
CA LYS A 175 3.81 -13.22 15.89
C LYS A 175 4.29 -12.47 14.66
N ARG A 176 3.44 -12.39 13.63
CA ARG A 176 3.69 -11.55 12.46
C ARG A 176 3.71 -10.09 12.88
N PHE A 177 4.68 -9.34 12.39
CA PHE A 177 4.73 -7.91 12.57
C PHE A 177 4.49 -7.21 11.23
N TYR A 178 3.62 -6.24 11.26
CA TYR A 178 3.50 -5.24 10.21
C TYR A 178 4.41 -4.07 10.55
N LEU A 179 4.76 -3.32 9.54
CA LEU A 179 5.65 -2.18 9.65
C LEU A 179 5.08 -1.17 10.64
N GLN A 180 5.74 -1.00 11.77
CA GLN A 180 5.47 0.15 12.64
C GLN A 180 6.20 1.35 12.06
N SER A 181 5.50 2.16 11.29
CA SER A 181 6.10 3.23 10.48
C SER A 181 6.49 4.48 11.27
N GLY A 182 6.28 4.52 12.58
CA GLY A 182 6.53 5.73 13.38
C GLY A 182 7.95 6.30 13.24
N ASP A 183 8.92 5.43 13.06
CA ASP A 183 10.33 5.82 12.99
C ASP A 183 10.84 6.00 11.55
N MET A 184 9.97 5.81 10.53
CA MET A 184 10.38 5.75 9.13
C MET A 184 9.64 6.75 8.23
N ASP A 185 8.83 7.63 8.79
CA ASP A 185 8.13 8.66 8.01
C ASP A 185 9.13 9.56 7.26
N GLY A 186 8.85 9.77 5.99
CA GLY A 186 9.68 10.62 5.14
C GLY A 186 10.89 9.94 4.50
N VAL A 187 11.00 8.62 4.62
CA VAL A 187 12.08 7.82 4.03
C VAL A 187 11.51 6.79 3.06
N ALA A 188 12.06 6.72 1.85
CA ALA A 188 11.66 5.72 0.87
C ALA A 188 12.42 4.40 1.09
N LEU A 189 11.67 3.31 1.09
CA LEU A 189 12.20 1.96 1.31
C LEU A 189 12.04 1.13 0.05
N GLN A 190 13.12 0.52 -0.41
CA GLN A 190 13.04 -0.42 -1.53
C GLN A 190 12.37 -1.72 -1.06
N ILE A 191 11.33 -2.15 -1.77
CA ILE A 191 10.63 -3.40 -1.42
C ILE A 191 11.46 -4.62 -1.82
N GLY A 192 12.15 -4.55 -2.95
CA GLY A 192 12.93 -5.67 -3.46
C GLY A 192 12.05 -6.81 -3.99
N TYR A 193 12.65 -8.00 -4.07
CA TYR A 193 11.93 -9.21 -4.46
C TYR A 193 11.08 -9.71 -3.29
N GLN A 194 9.86 -10.09 -3.61
CA GLN A 194 8.89 -10.66 -2.69
C GLN A 194 8.35 -11.98 -3.28
N PRO A 195 7.69 -12.85 -2.49
CA PRO A 195 7.10 -14.09 -3.01
C PRO A 195 6.02 -13.85 -4.05
N LEU A 196 5.41 -12.66 -4.03
CA LEU A 196 4.47 -12.17 -5.03
C LEU A 196 5.18 -11.10 -5.87
N GLN A 197 5.11 -11.21 -7.19
CA GLN A 197 6.04 -10.52 -8.08
C GLN A 197 5.67 -9.08 -8.41
N ARG A 198 4.42 -8.67 -8.15
CA ARG A 198 3.92 -7.32 -8.51
C ARG A 198 4.85 -6.20 -8.01
N CYS A 199 5.30 -6.27 -6.76
CA CYS A 199 6.22 -5.28 -6.19
C CYS A 199 7.55 -5.17 -6.96
N ALA A 200 8.15 -6.30 -7.33
CA ALA A 200 9.42 -6.33 -8.05
C ALA A 200 9.27 -5.84 -9.50
N HIS A 201 8.18 -6.23 -10.17
CA HIS A 201 7.90 -5.81 -11.55
C HIS A 201 7.65 -4.31 -11.67
N GLN A 202 7.04 -3.70 -10.68
CA GLN A 202 6.85 -2.25 -10.62
C GLN A 202 8.09 -1.50 -10.15
N SER A 203 9.21 -2.19 -9.89
CA SER A 203 10.43 -1.58 -9.33
C SER A 203 10.11 -0.76 -8.08
N GLY A 204 9.30 -1.38 -7.20
CA GLY A 204 8.56 -0.70 -6.15
C GLY A 204 9.41 -0.24 -4.98
N TYR A 205 9.07 0.94 -4.52
CA TYR A 205 9.47 1.52 -3.24
C TYR A 205 8.20 1.90 -2.49
N ILE A 206 8.26 1.86 -1.18
CA ILE A 206 7.22 2.38 -0.30
C ILE A 206 7.72 3.62 0.41
N PHE A 207 6.84 4.59 0.58
CA PHE A 207 7.10 5.82 1.30
C PHE A 207 6.06 5.96 2.42
N PRO A 208 6.44 5.64 3.67
CA PRO A 208 5.54 5.75 4.81
C PRO A 208 5.16 7.20 5.09
N MET A 209 3.86 7.44 5.29
CA MET A 209 3.30 8.75 5.63
C MET A 209 2.16 8.56 6.62
N ARG A 210 2.47 8.60 7.92
CA ARG A 210 1.45 8.54 8.97
C ARG A 210 0.77 9.86 9.21
N ASN A 211 1.51 10.96 9.02
CA ASN A 211 0.93 12.27 9.09
C ASN A 211 -0.02 12.48 7.90
N GLU A 212 -1.04 13.30 8.09
CA GLU A 212 -2.02 13.62 7.04
C GLU A 212 -1.48 14.67 6.04
N GLN A 213 -0.19 15.00 6.11
CA GLN A 213 0.44 15.97 5.21
C GLN A 213 0.53 15.39 3.80
N PRO A 214 -0.04 16.06 2.79
CA PRO A 214 -0.01 15.55 1.43
C PRO A 214 1.40 15.64 0.82
N LEU A 215 1.67 14.78 -0.16
CA LEU A 215 2.96 14.72 -0.85
C LEU A 215 3.35 16.07 -1.48
N GLN A 216 2.37 16.88 -1.89
CA GLN A 216 2.57 18.22 -2.45
C GLN A 216 3.24 19.20 -1.47
N GLU A 217 3.11 18.97 -0.17
CA GLU A 217 3.70 19.79 0.88
C GLU A 217 5.06 19.27 1.34
N ASN A 218 5.44 18.09 0.88
CA ASN A 218 6.72 17.49 1.20
C ASN A 218 7.81 18.10 0.29
N TRP A 219 8.73 18.86 0.85
CA TRP A 219 9.77 19.60 0.15
C TRP A 219 10.78 18.71 -0.63
N HIS A 220 10.76 17.40 -0.40
CA HIS A 220 11.59 16.47 -1.13
C HIS A 220 11.04 16.15 -2.53
N PHE A 221 9.76 16.41 -2.78
CA PHE A 221 9.11 16.06 -4.02
C PHE A 221 8.85 17.28 -4.90
N GLU A 222 9.29 17.20 -6.13
CA GLU A 222 8.90 18.11 -7.19
C GLU A 222 7.70 17.54 -7.94
N LYS A 223 6.70 18.37 -8.24
CA LYS A 223 5.50 17.99 -8.99
C LYS A 223 5.61 18.50 -10.43
N LEU A 224 5.69 17.60 -11.39
CA LEU A 224 5.63 17.89 -12.82
C LEU A 224 4.20 17.69 -13.31
N ARG A 225 3.69 18.62 -14.12
CA ARG A 225 2.37 18.55 -14.74
C ARG A 225 2.53 18.50 -16.27
N PHE A 226 1.78 17.62 -16.92
CA PHE A 226 1.68 17.56 -18.37
C PHE A 226 0.22 17.42 -18.82
N ARG A 227 -0.11 17.85 -20.02
CA ARG A 227 -1.45 17.76 -20.55
C ARG A 227 -1.74 16.33 -20.99
N GLN A 228 -2.91 15.81 -20.59
CA GLN A 228 -3.39 14.51 -21.03
C GLN A 228 -3.83 14.55 -22.50
N SER A 229 -3.63 13.44 -23.20
CA SER A 229 -4.21 13.18 -24.49
C SER A 229 -4.41 11.69 -24.71
N VAL A 230 -5.44 11.32 -25.46
CA VAL A 230 -5.71 9.94 -25.85
C VAL A 230 -4.52 9.30 -26.56
N GLU A 231 -3.85 10.08 -27.42
CA GLU A 231 -2.68 9.62 -28.17
C GLU A 231 -1.52 9.27 -27.23
N LEU A 232 -1.17 10.17 -26.29
CA LEU A 232 -0.11 9.91 -25.31
C LEU A 232 -0.42 8.69 -24.46
N SER A 233 -1.65 8.60 -23.94
CA SER A 233 -2.10 7.48 -23.12
C SER A 233 -2.00 6.16 -23.88
N THR A 234 -2.47 6.12 -25.12
CA THR A 234 -2.40 4.91 -25.97
C THR A 234 -0.95 4.52 -26.24
N GLN A 235 -0.08 5.47 -26.59
CA GLN A 235 1.34 5.18 -26.84
C GLN A 235 2.04 4.61 -25.60
N VAL A 236 1.77 5.18 -24.43
CA VAL A 236 2.36 4.69 -23.17
C VAL A 236 1.81 3.31 -22.81
N TYR A 237 0.50 3.11 -22.98
CA TYR A 237 -0.15 1.82 -22.75
C TYR A 237 0.46 0.72 -23.63
N ASP A 238 0.64 0.99 -24.91
CA ASP A 238 1.25 0.04 -25.86
C ASP A 238 2.74 -0.21 -25.53
N MET A 239 3.49 0.84 -25.15
CA MET A 239 4.90 0.73 -24.73
C MET A 239 5.05 -0.18 -23.51
N MET A 240 4.05 -0.23 -22.62
CA MET A 240 4.05 -1.04 -21.40
C MET A 240 3.29 -2.38 -21.57
N ASP A 241 3.00 -2.80 -22.81
CA ASP A 241 2.21 -4.01 -23.14
C ASP A 241 0.91 -4.11 -22.32
N GLY A 242 0.21 -2.99 -22.18
CA GLY A 242 -1.03 -2.91 -21.41
C GLY A 242 -0.85 -3.06 -19.90
N GLY A 243 0.36 -2.88 -19.39
CA GLY A 243 0.68 -3.03 -17.97
C GLY A 243 0.79 -4.49 -17.51
N LYS A 244 0.83 -5.46 -18.42
CA LYS A 244 0.88 -6.89 -18.06
C LYS A 244 2.11 -7.27 -17.24
N LYS A 245 3.22 -6.58 -17.45
CA LYS A 245 4.42 -6.80 -16.68
C LYS A 245 4.25 -6.30 -15.24
N GLU A 246 3.65 -5.13 -15.06
CA GLU A 246 3.41 -4.48 -13.77
C GLU A 246 2.31 -5.19 -12.96
N PHE A 247 1.40 -5.89 -13.65
CA PHE A 247 0.29 -6.64 -13.07
C PHE A 247 0.34 -8.11 -13.51
N PRO A 248 1.34 -8.88 -13.04
CA PRO A 248 1.46 -10.30 -13.39
C PRO A 248 0.27 -11.09 -12.84
N ASN A 249 -0.15 -12.10 -13.61
CA ASN A 249 -1.07 -13.12 -13.09
C ASN A 249 -0.30 -14.07 -12.17
N GLU A 250 -0.65 -14.08 -10.89
CA GLU A 250 0.02 -14.86 -9.86
C GLU A 250 -0.99 -15.44 -8.86
N GLY A 251 -0.57 -16.34 -7.97
CA GLY A 251 -1.47 -17.11 -7.12
C GLY A 251 -2.47 -16.27 -6.30
N VAL A 252 -2.09 -15.08 -5.84
CA VAL A 252 -3.02 -14.20 -5.13
C VAL A 252 -4.09 -13.60 -6.06
N THR A 253 -3.83 -13.49 -7.36
CA THR A 253 -4.82 -13.03 -8.34
C THR A 253 -5.98 -14.03 -8.48
N GLU A 254 -5.69 -15.32 -8.32
CA GLU A 254 -6.71 -16.37 -8.29
C GLU A 254 -7.57 -16.32 -7.02
N LEU A 255 -7.07 -15.67 -5.96
CA LEU A 255 -7.77 -15.47 -4.68
C LEU A 255 -8.49 -14.11 -4.61
N ARG A 256 -8.75 -13.46 -5.74
CA ARG A 256 -9.34 -12.13 -5.81
C ARG A 256 -10.64 -12.01 -5.02
N ASP A 257 -11.55 -12.95 -5.18
CA ASP A 257 -12.84 -12.95 -4.48
C ASP A 257 -12.66 -12.97 -2.96
N TYR A 258 -11.66 -13.70 -2.46
CA TYR A 258 -11.32 -13.73 -1.06
C TYR A 258 -10.65 -12.42 -0.60
N THR A 259 -9.75 -11.87 -1.40
CA THR A 259 -9.13 -10.58 -1.06
C THR A 259 -10.16 -9.46 -1.03
N ASP A 260 -11.12 -9.45 -1.93
CA ASP A 260 -12.20 -8.47 -1.94
C ASP A 260 -13.15 -8.64 -0.75
N GLN A 261 -13.45 -9.88 -0.34
CA GLN A 261 -14.20 -10.13 0.90
C GLN A 261 -13.46 -9.60 2.12
N ILE A 262 -12.14 -9.82 2.21
CA ILE A 262 -11.32 -9.34 3.34
C ILE A 262 -11.28 -7.82 3.37
N LYS A 263 -11.19 -7.14 2.22
CA LYS A 263 -11.24 -5.66 2.15
C LYS A 263 -12.52 -5.08 2.77
N HIS A 264 -13.60 -5.85 2.79
CA HIS A 264 -14.90 -5.46 3.35
C HIS A 264 -15.25 -6.23 4.65
N SER A 265 -14.31 -6.98 5.19
CA SER A 265 -14.54 -7.76 6.42
C SER A 265 -14.93 -6.86 7.58
N VAL A 266 -15.93 -7.30 8.34
CA VAL A 266 -16.45 -6.66 9.54
C VAL A 266 -16.40 -7.59 10.75
N VAL A 267 -15.86 -8.79 10.58
CA VAL A 267 -15.71 -9.81 11.62
C VAL A 267 -14.26 -10.25 11.72
N PHE A 268 -13.70 -10.22 12.90
CA PHE A 268 -12.29 -10.45 13.16
C PHE A 268 -12.11 -11.44 14.31
N ALA A 269 -11.09 -12.28 14.23
CA ALA A 269 -10.73 -13.18 15.32
C ALA A 269 -10.13 -12.39 16.50
N MET A 270 -10.31 -12.91 17.71
CA MET A 270 -9.80 -12.25 18.92
C MET A 270 -8.28 -12.19 18.98
N ASP A 271 -7.60 -13.18 18.44
CA ASP A 271 -6.14 -13.21 18.34
C ASP A 271 -5.63 -12.18 17.32
N GLU A 272 -6.37 -11.95 16.22
CA GLU A 272 -6.09 -10.87 15.27
C GLU A 272 -6.20 -9.50 15.96
N LEU A 273 -7.28 -9.27 16.70
CA LEU A 273 -7.46 -8.02 17.46
C LEU A 273 -6.37 -7.83 18.51
N GLN A 274 -6.00 -8.89 19.24
CA GLN A 274 -4.92 -8.83 20.21
C GLN A 274 -3.59 -8.48 19.55
N ALA A 275 -3.30 -9.12 18.41
CA ALA A 275 -2.07 -8.85 17.65
C ALA A 275 -1.99 -7.42 17.14
N VAL A 276 -3.08 -6.91 16.57
CA VAL A 276 -3.16 -5.50 16.12
C VAL A 276 -3.00 -4.55 17.30
N TYR A 277 -3.72 -4.78 18.40
CA TYR A 277 -3.64 -3.95 19.58
C TYR A 277 -2.21 -3.88 20.15
N GLU A 278 -1.50 -5.01 20.21
CA GLU A 278 -0.15 -5.07 20.78
C GLU A 278 0.94 -4.53 19.86
N ASN A 279 0.82 -4.77 18.53
CA ASN A 279 1.95 -4.66 17.62
C ASN A 279 1.79 -3.60 16.52
N ASP A 280 0.58 -3.16 16.19
CA ASP A 280 0.33 -2.26 15.05
C ASP A 280 0.13 -0.79 15.44
N GLY A 281 0.65 -0.40 16.60
CA GLY A 281 0.74 1.01 17.00
C GLY A 281 -0.59 1.67 17.33
N VAL A 282 -1.57 0.90 17.83
CA VAL A 282 -2.82 1.46 18.38
C VAL A 282 -2.51 2.52 19.44
N ASP A 283 -3.09 3.70 19.30
CA ASP A 283 -2.87 4.80 20.25
C ASP A 283 -3.46 4.46 21.63
N LYS A 284 -2.58 4.20 22.58
CA LYS A 284 -2.96 3.86 23.96
C LYS A 284 -3.52 5.04 24.76
N ASN A 285 -3.36 6.28 24.27
CA ASN A 285 -4.05 7.41 24.85
C ASN A 285 -5.53 7.43 24.49
N ILE A 286 -5.87 6.90 23.31
CA ILE A 286 -7.25 6.76 22.83
C ILE A 286 -7.87 5.47 23.36
N PHE A 287 -7.17 4.36 23.25
CA PHE A 287 -7.59 3.03 23.71
C PHE A 287 -6.60 2.47 24.75
N PRO A 288 -6.70 2.83 26.02
CA PRO A 288 -5.78 2.38 27.05
C PRO A 288 -5.75 0.85 27.25
N THR A 289 -6.88 0.19 26.98
CA THR A 289 -7.01 -1.26 27.06
C THR A 289 -7.67 -1.82 25.81
N ILE A 290 -7.42 -3.10 25.55
CA ILE A 290 -8.11 -3.81 24.45
C ILE A 290 -9.62 -3.87 24.65
N ASP A 291 -10.08 -3.88 25.91
CA ASP A 291 -11.51 -3.88 26.22
C ASP A 291 -12.18 -2.53 25.92
N ASP A 292 -11.42 -1.42 26.02
CA ASP A 292 -11.91 -0.11 25.57
C ASP A 292 -12.07 -0.10 24.05
N LEU A 293 -11.07 -0.60 23.32
CA LEU A 293 -11.14 -0.76 21.87
C LEU A 293 -12.34 -1.63 21.45
N LYS A 294 -12.56 -2.77 22.11
CA LYS A 294 -13.71 -3.65 21.83
C LYS A 294 -15.06 -2.95 21.98
N LYS A 295 -15.22 -2.11 23.02
CA LYS A 295 -16.47 -1.36 23.21
C LYS A 295 -16.75 -0.42 22.05
N ASP A 296 -15.71 0.24 21.54
CA ASP A 296 -15.83 1.26 20.51
C ASP A 296 -15.87 0.70 19.10
N LEU A 297 -15.29 -0.47 18.87
CA LEU A 297 -15.58 -1.26 17.66
C LEU A 297 -17.06 -1.67 17.61
N ASN A 298 -17.87 -1.21 18.58
CA ASN A 298 -19.25 -1.67 18.77
C ASN A 298 -19.33 -3.20 18.70
N GLY A 299 -18.24 -3.85 19.10
CA GLY A 299 -17.99 -5.25 18.91
C GLY A 299 -18.95 -6.08 19.74
N TYR A 300 -19.37 -7.19 19.19
CA TYR A 300 -19.95 -8.27 19.94
C TYR A 300 -18.98 -9.46 19.93
N SER A 301 -18.88 -10.12 21.05
CA SER A 301 -18.17 -11.39 21.12
C SER A 301 -19.15 -12.49 20.71
N THR A 302 -18.76 -13.33 19.75
CA THR A 302 -19.50 -14.53 19.43
C THR A 302 -18.98 -15.71 20.27
N SER A 303 -19.68 -16.83 20.27
CA SER A 303 -19.22 -18.07 20.90
C SER A 303 -17.89 -18.58 20.32
N ASP A 304 -17.52 -18.16 19.13
CA ASP A 304 -16.33 -18.61 18.42
C ASP A 304 -15.09 -17.72 18.70
N GLY A 305 -15.20 -16.78 19.63
CA GLY A 305 -14.10 -15.89 19.99
C GLY A 305 -13.78 -14.84 18.94
N VAL A 306 -14.78 -14.41 18.17
CA VAL A 306 -14.64 -13.33 17.18
C VAL A 306 -15.25 -12.03 17.69
N VAL A 307 -14.78 -10.92 17.15
CA VAL A 307 -15.31 -9.57 17.37
C VAL A 307 -15.85 -9.04 16.04
N GLY A 308 -17.06 -8.54 16.06
CA GLY A 308 -17.67 -7.92 14.89
C GLY A 308 -17.84 -6.42 15.04
N ILE A 309 -17.89 -5.71 13.93
CA ILE A 309 -18.29 -4.32 13.88
C ILE A 309 -19.84 -4.30 13.83
N ARG A 310 -20.48 -3.67 14.82
CA ARG A 310 -21.94 -3.58 14.88
C ARG A 310 -22.51 -2.44 14.07
N ASP A 311 -21.77 -1.36 14.01
CA ASP A 311 -22.25 -0.12 13.42
C ASP A 311 -21.76 0.00 11.98
N GLU A 312 -22.71 -0.16 11.05
CA GLU A 312 -22.45 0.07 9.61
C GLU A 312 -22.15 1.55 9.31
N SER A 313 -22.28 2.47 10.28
CA SER A 313 -21.97 3.89 10.08
C SER A 313 -20.47 4.14 9.90
N ILE A 314 -19.61 3.21 10.36
CA ILE A 314 -18.21 3.20 10.00
C ILE A 314 -18.07 2.53 8.63
N HIS A 315 -18.65 3.14 7.63
CA HIS A 315 -18.45 2.73 6.25
C HIS A 315 -16.99 2.97 5.86
N TYR A 316 -16.33 1.87 5.72
CA TYR A 316 -15.00 1.79 5.20
C TYR A 316 -15.10 1.43 3.72
N ASP A 317 -15.29 2.44 2.90
CA ASP A 317 -15.09 2.28 1.47
C ASP A 317 -13.60 2.11 1.23
N VAL A 318 -13.20 0.93 0.78
CA VAL A 318 -11.82 0.72 0.33
C VAL A 318 -11.57 1.74 -0.78
N PRO A 319 -10.59 2.66 -0.60
CA PRO A 319 -10.28 3.58 -1.66
C PRO A 319 -9.89 2.75 -2.87
N GLN A 320 -10.56 2.99 -3.99
CA GLN A 320 -10.08 2.48 -5.25
C GLN A 320 -8.64 2.98 -5.38
N THR A 321 -7.71 2.07 -5.54
CA THR A 321 -6.32 2.43 -5.83
C THR A 321 -6.31 3.32 -7.06
N PRO A 322 -5.55 4.42 -7.03
CA PRO A 322 -5.50 5.35 -8.14
C PRO A 322 -5.00 4.70 -9.41
#